data_beddae4221baf4fdecaf26895568a655
#
_entry.id   beddae4221baf4fdecaf26895568a655
#
_cell.length_a   1.000
_cell.length_b   1.000
_cell.length_c   1.000
_cell.angle_alpha   90.00
_cell.angle_beta   90.00
_cell.angle_gamma   90.00
#
_symmetry.space_group_name_H-M   'P 1'
#
loop_
_entity.id
_entity.type
_entity.pdbx_description
1 polymer ?
#
loop_
_entity_poly.entity_id
_entity_poly.type
_entity_poly.pdbx_seq_one_letter_code
_entity_poly.pdbx_strand_id
1 'polypeptide(L)' 'MSKIKLDEENNQNRFEFVSKQNFLSTDYVVLVDKATGVNYLAASYGMDGGTRVIPMLDKDGKPYVDPRYGGR' A
#
# COMPACT_ATOMS: atom_id res chain seq x y z
N MET A 1 -19.07 7.22 -6.14
CA MET A 1 -18.83 6.75 -6.24
C MET A 1 -18.75 5.84 -6.33
N SER A 2 -18.71 5.66 -6.01
CA SER A 2 -18.44 4.87 -5.92
C SER A 2 -18.38 4.06 -6.33
N LYS A 3 -18.50 3.87 -6.72
CA LYS A 3 -18.32 3.07 -7.15
C LYS A 3 -17.84 2.02 -7.11
N ILE A 4 -17.50 1.79 -6.85
CA ILE A 4 -16.69 0.78 -6.54
C ILE A 4 -17.37 -0.22 -5.76
N LYS A 5 -18.56 -0.27 -5.87
CA LYS A 5 -19.28 -1.23 -5.23
C LYS A 5 -18.90 -2.60 -5.46
N LEU A 6 -18.62 -2.93 -6.64
CA LEU A 6 -18.30 -4.28 -6.95
C LEU A 6 -17.11 -4.74 -6.20
N ASP A 7 -16.27 -3.83 -5.82
CA ASP A 7 -15.10 -4.25 -5.14
C ASP A 7 -15.23 -4.28 -3.67
N GLU A 8 -16.35 -3.90 -3.16
CA GLU A 8 -16.52 -3.92 -1.79
C GLU A 8 -16.11 -5.15 -1.09
N GLU A 9 -16.52 -6.26 -1.53
CA GLU A 9 -16.16 -7.47 -0.90
C GLU A 9 -14.73 -7.78 -0.99
N ASN A 10 -14.16 -7.56 -2.13
CA ASN A 10 -12.77 -7.85 -2.31
C ASN A 10 -11.88 -6.84 -1.67
N ASN A 11 -12.28 -5.61 -1.69
CA ASN A 11 -11.45 -4.59 -1.13
C ASN A 11 -11.25 -4.69 0.33
N GLN A 12 -12.15 -5.24 1.03
CA GLN A 12 -11.97 -5.37 2.43
C GLN A 12 -10.76 -6.16 2.75
N ASN A 13 -10.38 -7.08 1.89
CA ASN A 13 -9.27 -7.92 2.14
C ASN A 13 -8.16 -7.82 1.13
N ARG A 14 -8.23 -6.86 0.26
CA ARG A 14 -7.24 -6.77 -0.78
C ARG A 14 -5.93 -6.21 -0.30
N PHE A 15 -6.01 -5.22 0.59
CA PHE A 15 -4.79 -4.61 1.10
C PHE A 15 -4.58 -5.03 2.52
N GLU A 16 -3.34 -5.32 2.84
CA GLU A 16 -3.04 -5.74 4.19
C GLU A 16 -1.91 -4.90 4.74
N PHE A 17 -1.99 -4.57 6.01
CA PHE A 17 -0.97 -3.78 6.68
C PHE A 17 0.29 -4.62 6.83
N VAL A 18 1.42 -4.04 6.51
CA VAL A 18 2.68 -4.74 6.68
C VAL A 18 3.46 -4.12 7.82
N SER A 19 3.67 -2.82 7.81
CA SER A 19 4.42 -2.18 8.87
C SER A 19 4.16 -0.69 8.89
N LYS A 20 4.58 -0.05 9.95
CA LYS A 20 4.37 1.36 10.10
C LYS A 20 5.58 1.95 10.78
N GLN A 21 5.94 3.15 10.37
CA GLN A 21 7.05 3.83 10.99
C GLN A 21 6.78 5.32 10.99
N ASN A 22 7.06 5.97 12.09
CA ASN A 22 6.90 7.40 12.18
C ASN A 22 8.28 8.02 12.05
N PHE A 23 8.37 9.05 11.25
CA PHE A 23 9.64 9.66 11.03
C PHE A 23 9.42 11.14 10.82
N LEU A 24 9.92 11.97 11.70
CA LEU A 24 9.82 13.40 11.55
C LEU A 24 8.38 13.86 11.32
N SER A 25 7.50 13.42 12.16
CA SER A 25 6.10 13.80 12.11
C SER A 25 5.35 13.30 10.91
N THR A 26 5.93 12.38 10.20
CA THR A 26 5.26 11.77 9.07
C THR A 26 5.10 10.29 9.38
N ASP A 27 3.91 9.79 9.14
CA ASP A 27 3.68 8.36 9.33
C ASP A 27 3.82 7.66 8.00
N TYR A 28 4.61 6.62 7.98
CA TYR A 28 4.81 5.82 6.78
C TYR A 28 4.24 4.43 7.05
N VAL A 29 3.35 4.00 6.19
CA VAL A 29 2.73 2.70 6.35
C VAL A 29 2.97 1.89 5.09
N VAL A 30 3.36 0.64 5.26
CA VAL A 30 3.56 -0.24 4.13
C VAL A 30 2.38 -1.17 4.05
N LEU A 31 1.77 -1.25 2.89
CA LEU A 31 0.63 -2.10 2.64
C LEU A 31 0.96 -3.02 1.49
N VAL A 32 0.36 -4.18 1.48
CA VAL A 32 0.55 -5.08 0.35
C VAL A 32 -0.78 -5.33 -0.31
N ASP A 33 -0.76 -5.32 -1.64
CA ASP A 33 -1.93 -5.64 -2.43
C ASP A 33 -1.91 -7.15 -2.59
N LYS A 34 -2.78 -7.84 -1.92
CA LYS A 34 -2.74 -9.29 -1.92
C LYS A 34 -3.08 -9.89 -3.27
N ALA A 35 -3.69 -9.14 -4.13
CA ALA A 35 -4.01 -9.67 -5.45
C ALA A 35 -2.78 -9.72 -6.35
N THR A 36 -1.86 -8.78 -6.17
CA THR A 36 -0.70 -8.74 -7.04
C THR A 36 0.60 -8.93 -6.28
N GLY A 37 0.56 -8.74 -4.98
CA GLY A 37 1.78 -8.82 -4.19
C GLY A 37 2.58 -7.54 -4.17
N VAL A 38 2.13 -6.52 -4.87
CA VAL A 38 2.89 -5.27 -4.92
C VAL A 38 2.73 -4.55 -3.60
N ASN A 39 3.83 -4.10 -3.04
CA ASN A 39 3.82 -3.35 -1.81
C ASN A 39 3.77 -1.87 -2.10
N TYR A 40 3.04 -1.15 -1.28
CA TYR A 40 2.90 0.28 -1.44
C TYR A 40 3.30 0.99 -0.17
N LEU A 41 3.83 2.17 -0.33
CA LEU A 41 4.18 3.00 0.81
C LEU A 41 3.20 4.16 0.85
N ALA A 42 2.51 4.30 1.95
CA ALA A 42 1.59 5.39 2.15
C ALA A 42 2.21 6.34 3.15
N ALA A 43 2.31 7.59 2.82
CA ALA A 43 2.88 8.58 3.71
C ALA A 43 1.83 9.61 4.03
N SER A 44 1.62 9.86 5.32
CA SER A 44 0.65 10.83 5.76
C SER A 44 1.40 11.99 6.37
N TYR A 45 1.15 13.17 5.85
CA TYR A 45 1.87 14.34 6.29
C TYR A 45 1.01 15.21 7.19
N GLY A 46 1.26 15.22 8.42
CA GLY A 46 0.63 16.14 9.33
C GLY A 46 -0.84 16.29 9.18
N MET A 47 -1.33 17.46 9.49
CA MET A 47 -2.73 17.65 9.52
C MET A 47 -3.32 17.95 8.22
N ASP A 48 -2.67 18.74 7.45
CA ASP A 48 -3.22 19.12 6.19
C ASP A 48 -2.54 18.53 5.01
N GLY A 49 -1.55 17.75 5.21
CA GLY A 49 -0.75 17.28 4.12
C GLY A 49 -1.35 16.20 3.28
N GLY A 50 -2.36 15.56 3.78
CA GLY A 50 -2.96 14.49 3.03
C GLY A 50 -2.10 13.24 3.04
N THR A 51 -2.44 12.32 2.19
CA THR A 51 -1.75 11.05 2.12
C THR A 51 -1.30 10.79 0.70
N ARG A 52 -0.10 10.32 0.54
CA ARG A 52 0.39 9.95 -0.76
C ARG A 52 0.73 8.48 -0.72
N VAL A 53 0.44 7.79 -1.80
CA VAL A 53 0.68 6.35 -1.89
C VAL A 53 1.48 6.09 -3.15
N ILE A 54 2.59 5.41 -2.98
CA ILE A 54 3.43 5.08 -4.13
C ILE A 54 3.84 3.63 -4.03
N PRO A 55 4.10 2.98 -5.15
CA PRO A 55 4.57 1.60 -5.08
C PRO A 55 6.00 1.59 -4.61
N MET A 56 6.36 0.60 -3.82
CA MET A 56 7.73 0.46 -3.39
C MET A 56 8.50 -0.26 -4.47
N LEU A 57 9.73 0.12 -4.65
CA LEU A 57 10.53 -0.46 -5.69
C LEU A 57 11.61 -1.37 -5.13
N ASP A 58 12.00 -2.37 -5.89
CA ASP A 58 13.05 -3.26 -5.46
C ASP A 58 14.38 -2.66 -5.92
N LYS A 59 15.45 -3.38 -5.73
CA LYS A 59 16.77 -2.84 -6.04
C LYS A 59 16.97 -2.58 -7.51
N ASP A 60 16.15 -3.16 -8.34
CA ASP A 60 16.27 -2.96 -9.78
C ASP A 60 15.31 -1.90 -10.29
N GLY A 61 14.63 -1.23 -9.40
CA GLY A 61 13.71 -0.18 -9.82
C GLY A 61 12.37 -0.67 -10.27
N LYS A 62 12.03 -1.90 -9.99
CA LYS A 62 10.74 -2.44 -10.37
C LYS A 62 9.88 -2.56 -9.14
N PRO A 63 8.57 -2.62 -9.28
CA PRO A 63 7.71 -2.72 -8.11
C PRO A 63 8.08 -3.95 -7.31
N TYR A 64 8.20 -3.78 -6.01
CA TYR A 64 8.53 -4.89 -5.16
C TYR A 64 7.30 -5.78 -4.99
N VAL A 65 7.42 -7.04 -5.30
CA VAL A 65 6.32 -7.98 -5.22
C VAL A 65 6.59 -8.97 -4.11
N ASP A 66 5.66 -9.07 -3.18
CA ASP A 66 5.80 -10.00 -2.07
C ASP A 66 5.50 -11.39 -2.60
N PRO A 67 6.45 -12.29 -2.51
CA PRO A 67 6.28 -13.63 -3.06
C PRO A 67 5.14 -14.42 -2.41
N ARG A 68 4.69 -13.97 -1.25
CA ARG A 68 3.62 -14.69 -0.62
C ARG A 68 2.30 -14.49 -1.36
N TYR A 69 2.18 -13.41 -2.10
CA TYR A 69 0.92 -13.11 -2.74
C TYR A 69 1.00 -13.13 -4.24
N GLY A 70 1.63 -12.27 -4.83
CA GLY A 70 1.55 -12.12 -6.23
C GLY A 70 2.49 -12.94 -7.04
N GLY A 71 3.01 -13.90 -6.48
CA GLY A 71 4.00 -14.64 -7.18
C GLY A 71 3.49 -15.53 -8.24
N ARG A 72 2.38 -15.43 -8.72
CA ARG A 72 1.94 -16.30 -9.69
C ARG A 72 2.05 -15.80 -10.95
#